data_e63f995662428a710c0084104d7fb19c
#
_entry.id   e63f995662428a710c0084104d7fb19c
#
_cell.length_a   1.000
_cell.length_b   1.000
_cell.length_c   1.000
_cell.angle_alpha   90.00
_cell.angle_beta   90.00
_cell.angle_gamma   90.00
#
_symmetry.space_group_name_H-M   'P 1'
#
loop_
_entity.id
_entity.type
_entity.pdbx_description
1 polymer ?
#
loop_
_entity_poly.entity_id
_entity_poly.type
_entity_poly.pdbx_seq_one_letter_code
_entity_poly.pdbx_strand_id
1 'polypeptide(L)'
;MKDAVPKESKRMNNMLYVKEAHGTVEAAGKRLEDAVKAHKFGVIGVIDLKGKMAEKGVPFGNACKIYEVCNPMQAKRVLEKDMSIATVLPCRIAVYEEKGRINIGTLLPTETLALFSVPDLFPVAQEVEKEIKAMIDEAALAEA
;
A
#
# COMPACT_ATOMS: atom_id res chain seq x y z
N MET A 1 -29.22 12.85 -5.16
CA MET A 1 -28.52 13.03 -5.26
C MET A 1 -27.63 12.59 -5.37
N LYS A 2 -27.36 12.44 -5.54
CA LYS A 2 -26.56 12.14 -5.44
C LYS A 2 -25.62 12.51 -5.32
N ASP A 3 -25.38 12.45 -5.40
CA ASP A 3 -24.59 12.88 -4.76
C ASP A 3 -23.30 13.44 -5.08
N ALA A 4 -22.93 14.71 -5.00
CA ALA A 4 -21.60 15.24 -5.25
C ALA A 4 -20.63 14.73 -4.21
N VAL A 5 -19.48 14.23 -4.70
CA VAL A 5 -18.42 13.78 -3.81
C VAL A 5 -17.76 15.02 -3.20
N PRO A 6 -17.61 15.10 -1.87
CA PRO A 6 -16.94 16.23 -1.26
C PRO A 6 -15.50 16.38 -1.78
N LYS A 7 -15.00 17.60 -1.77
CA LYS A 7 -13.64 17.90 -2.26
C LYS A 7 -12.60 17.05 -1.54
N GLU A 8 -12.76 16.87 -0.23
CA GLU A 8 -11.82 16.08 0.56
C GLU A 8 -11.80 14.63 0.10
N SER A 9 -12.98 14.05 -0.21
CA SER A 9 -13.05 12.67 -0.67
C SER A 9 -12.38 12.51 -2.04
N LYS A 10 -12.60 13.47 -2.95
CA LYS A 10 -11.93 13.43 -4.25
C LYS A 10 -10.43 13.53 -4.12
N ARG A 11 -9.97 14.40 -3.22
CA ARG A 11 -8.55 14.57 -2.97
C ARG A 11 -7.94 13.27 -2.45
N MET A 12 -8.61 12.62 -1.48
CA MET A 12 -8.13 11.35 -0.94
C MET A 12 -8.05 10.28 -2.01
N ASN A 13 -9.07 10.21 -2.89
CA ASN A 13 -9.07 9.22 -3.97
C ASN A 13 -7.88 9.42 -4.91
N ASN A 14 -7.50 10.68 -5.16
CA ASN A 14 -6.34 10.97 -6.01
C ASN A 14 -5.02 10.62 -5.35
N MET A 15 -5.01 10.41 -4.04
CA MET A 15 -3.81 10.02 -3.30
C MET A 15 -3.65 8.51 -3.23
N LEU A 16 -4.64 7.75 -3.70
CA LEU A 16 -4.61 6.29 -3.63
C LEU A 16 -4.40 5.68 -5.00
N TYR A 17 -3.75 4.54 -5.01
CA TYR A 17 -3.64 3.70 -6.19
C TYR A 17 -4.21 2.34 -5.83
N VAL A 18 -5.34 1.98 -6.42
CA VAL A 18 -6.06 0.75 -6.07
C VAL A 18 -6.42 -0.01 -7.34
N LYS A 19 -6.19 -1.31 -7.33
CA LYS A 19 -6.54 -2.21 -8.43
C LYS A 19 -7.37 -3.37 -7.90
N GLU A 20 -8.37 -3.76 -8.66
CA GLU A 20 -9.12 -4.96 -8.34
C GLU A 20 -8.28 -6.17 -8.72
N ALA A 21 -8.33 -7.23 -7.90
CA ALA A 21 -7.53 -8.43 -8.11
C ALA A 21 -8.43 -9.65 -8.11
N HIS A 22 -7.90 -10.74 -8.64
CA HIS A 22 -8.64 -12.01 -8.73
C HIS A 22 -8.39 -12.88 -7.52
N GLY A 23 -9.36 -13.72 -7.20
CA GLY A 23 -9.22 -14.76 -6.19
C GLY A 23 -9.56 -14.28 -4.79
N THR A 24 -8.74 -14.65 -3.83
CA THR A 24 -8.94 -14.33 -2.42
C THR A 24 -7.88 -13.34 -1.97
N VAL A 25 -8.11 -12.75 -0.79
CA VAL A 25 -7.10 -11.88 -0.17
C VAL A 25 -5.79 -12.67 0.02
N GLU A 26 -5.91 -13.92 0.43
CA GLU A 26 -4.73 -14.75 0.67
C GLU A 26 -3.94 -14.99 -0.61
N ALA A 27 -4.63 -15.35 -1.69
CA ALA A 27 -3.98 -15.61 -2.98
C ALA A 27 -3.37 -14.34 -3.56
N ALA A 28 -4.11 -13.25 -3.52
CA ALA A 28 -3.61 -11.96 -4.02
C ALA A 28 -2.41 -11.49 -3.20
N GLY A 29 -2.45 -11.71 -1.89
CA GLY A 29 -1.34 -11.36 -1.02
C GLY A 29 -0.08 -12.14 -1.34
N LYS A 30 -0.23 -13.42 -1.68
CA LYS A 30 0.93 -14.22 -2.04
C LYS A 30 1.55 -13.73 -3.36
N ARG A 31 0.70 -13.41 -4.34
CA ARG A 31 1.19 -12.84 -5.59
C ARG A 31 1.91 -11.52 -5.35
N LEU A 32 1.39 -10.72 -4.42
CA LEU A 32 2.03 -9.46 -4.05
C LEU A 32 3.40 -9.71 -3.43
N GLU A 33 3.52 -10.69 -2.54
CA GLU A 33 4.81 -11.01 -1.93
C GLU A 33 5.83 -11.38 -3.00
N ASP A 34 5.42 -12.17 -3.99
CA ASP A 34 6.30 -12.56 -5.09
C ASP A 34 6.74 -11.34 -5.91
N ALA A 35 5.78 -10.44 -6.20
CA ALA A 35 6.08 -9.22 -6.94
C ALA A 35 7.04 -8.31 -6.17
N VAL A 36 6.84 -8.20 -4.86
CA VAL A 36 7.71 -7.39 -4.00
C VAL A 36 9.16 -7.87 -4.11
N LYS A 37 9.35 -9.18 -4.02
CA LYS A 37 10.68 -9.77 -4.16
C LYS A 37 11.27 -9.50 -5.53
N ALA A 38 10.47 -9.67 -6.58
CA ALA A 38 10.93 -9.47 -7.95
C ALA A 38 11.43 -8.04 -8.19
N HIS A 39 10.84 -7.08 -7.46
CA HIS A 39 11.26 -5.69 -7.56
C HIS A 39 12.32 -5.30 -6.53
N LYS A 40 12.90 -6.31 -5.87
CA LYS A 40 14.01 -6.14 -4.93
C LYS A 40 13.65 -5.33 -3.69
N PHE A 41 12.37 -5.35 -3.34
CA PHE A 41 11.90 -4.87 -2.04
C PHE A 41 11.76 -6.09 -1.13
N GLY A 42 11.60 -5.85 0.17
CA GLY A 42 11.33 -6.89 1.13
C GLY A 42 10.01 -6.67 1.82
N VAL A 43 9.30 -7.77 2.11
CA VAL A 43 8.13 -7.71 2.99
C VAL A 43 8.68 -7.81 4.41
N ILE A 44 8.55 -6.73 5.19
CA ILE A 44 9.08 -6.71 6.54
C ILE A 44 8.00 -6.92 7.60
N GLY A 45 6.75 -6.98 7.19
CA GLY A 45 5.65 -7.30 8.10
C GLY A 45 4.38 -7.54 7.33
N VAL A 46 3.53 -8.40 7.88
CA VAL A 46 2.19 -8.63 7.35
C VAL A 46 1.24 -8.58 8.54
N ILE A 47 0.26 -7.70 8.45
CA ILE A 47 -0.72 -7.52 9.52
C ILE A 47 -2.07 -8.05 9.03
N ASP A 48 -2.59 -9.07 9.69
CA ASP A 48 -3.92 -9.61 9.43
C ASP A 48 -4.89 -8.89 10.35
N LEU A 49 -5.50 -7.81 9.85
CA LEU A 49 -6.38 -6.98 10.69
C LEU A 49 -7.62 -7.73 11.14
N LYS A 50 -8.20 -8.53 10.26
CA LYS A 50 -9.38 -9.32 10.65
C LYS A 50 -9.02 -10.28 11.79
N GLY A 51 -7.86 -10.94 11.66
CA GLY A 51 -7.38 -11.85 12.70
C GLY A 51 -7.05 -11.12 13.99
N LYS A 52 -6.45 -9.94 13.90
CA LYS A 52 -6.12 -9.16 15.10
C LYS A 52 -7.37 -8.72 15.85
N MET A 53 -8.40 -8.33 15.10
CA MET A 53 -9.67 -7.97 15.74
C MET A 53 -10.31 -9.18 16.40
N ALA A 54 -10.25 -10.34 15.74
CA ALA A 54 -10.82 -11.58 16.30
C ALA A 54 -10.12 -11.96 17.60
N GLU A 55 -8.81 -11.75 17.71
CA GLU A 55 -8.05 -12.02 18.92
C GLU A 55 -8.55 -11.22 20.10
N LYS A 56 -9.13 -10.06 19.84
CA LYS A 56 -9.67 -9.19 20.89
C LYS A 56 -11.18 -9.35 21.06
N GLY A 57 -11.77 -10.36 20.43
CA GLY A 57 -13.19 -10.61 20.53
C GLY A 57 -14.05 -9.69 19.68
N VAL A 58 -13.46 -9.04 18.69
CA VAL A 58 -14.19 -8.12 17.81
C VAL A 58 -14.36 -8.80 16.44
N PRO A 59 -15.56 -9.26 16.10
CA PRO A 59 -15.78 -9.91 14.80
C PRO A 59 -15.81 -8.87 13.69
N PHE A 60 -15.19 -9.23 12.55
CA PHE A 60 -15.17 -8.38 11.38
C PHE A 60 -15.24 -9.27 10.14
N GLY A 61 -16.14 -8.94 9.22
CA GLY A 61 -16.45 -9.83 8.12
C GLY A 61 -15.50 -9.80 6.94
N ASN A 62 -14.79 -8.70 6.74
CA ASN A 62 -13.97 -8.54 5.54
C ASN A 62 -12.52 -8.92 5.80
N ALA A 63 -11.98 -9.80 4.96
CA ALA A 63 -10.56 -10.11 5.03
C ALA A 63 -9.76 -8.86 4.67
N CYS A 64 -8.69 -8.60 5.42
CA CYS A 64 -7.90 -7.40 5.23
C CYS A 64 -6.50 -7.64 5.77
N LYS A 65 -5.50 -7.57 4.87
CA LYS A 65 -4.10 -7.72 5.25
C LYS A 65 -3.32 -6.51 4.80
N ILE A 66 -2.38 -6.09 5.63
CA ILE A 66 -1.50 -4.98 5.30
C ILE A 66 -0.09 -5.51 5.19
N TYR A 67 0.51 -5.29 4.04
CA TYR A 67 1.88 -5.71 3.74
C TYR A 67 2.79 -4.51 3.88
N GLU A 68 3.74 -4.59 4.80
CA GLU A 68 4.72 -3.54 5.01
C GLU A 68 5.95 -3.88 4.19
N VAL A 69 6.28 -3.01 3.24
CA VAL A 69 7.35 -3.27 2.28
C VAL A 69 8.41 -2.20 2.37
N CYS A 70 9.64 -2.60 2.14
CA CYS A 70 10.77 -1.70 2.30
C CYS A 70 11.88 -2.02 1.31
N ASN A 71 12.45 -0.95 0.74
CA ASN A 71 13.71 -1.02 0.04
C ASN A 71 14.70 -0.31 0.95
N PRO A 72 15.66 -1.03 1.56
CA PRO A 72 16.56 -0.42 2.55
C PRO A 72 17.36 0.75 2.02
N MET A 73 17.77 0.69 0.75
CA MET A 73 18.55 1.79 0.16
C MET A 73 17.72 3.06 0.06
N GLN A 74 16.47 2.91 -0.36
CA GLN A 74 15.58 4.08 -0.48
C GLN A 74 15.20 4.62 0.90
N ALA A 75 14.96 3.73 1.86
CA ALA A 75 14.66 4.14 3.22
C ALA A 75 15.83 4.96 3.80
N LYS A 76 17.05 4.48 3.59
CA LYS A 76 18.24 5.19 4.06
C LYS A 76 18.31 6.59 3.45
N ARG A 77 18.07 6.70 2.14
CA ARG A 77 18.13 7.98 1.44
C ARG A 77 17.19 9.02 2.04
N VAL A 78 15.94 8.63 2.29
CA VAL A 78 14.96 9.60 2.81
C VAL A 78 15.20 9.91 4.28
N LEU A 79 15.57 8.91 5.07
CA LEU A 79 15.80 9.13 6.50
C LEU A 79 17.04 9.99 6.76
N GLU A 80 18.05 9.91 5.90
CA GLU A 80 19.20 10.78 6.01
C GLU A 80 18.85 12.23 5.75
N LYS A 81 17.79 12.48 4.98
CA LYS A 81 17.31 13.84 4.74
C LYS A 81 16.53 14.38 5.92
N ASP A 82 15.67 13.53 6.51
CA ASP A 82 14.79 13.97 7.59
C ASP A 82 14.30 12.72 8.33
N MET A 83 14.76 12.56 9.56
CA MET A 83 14.39 11.39 10.37
C MET A 83 12.89 11.33 10.69
N SER A 84 12.19 12.47 10.68
CA SER A 84 10.77 12.45 10.95
C SER A 84 9.96 11.72 9.87
N ILE A 85 10.58 11.47 8.71
CA ILE A 85 9.94 10.67 7.65
C ILE A 85 9.66 9.24 8.14
N ALA A 86 10.32 8.81 9.20
CA ALA A 86 10.03 7.51 9.82
C ALA A 86 8.55 7.38 10.19
N THR A 87 7.86 8.49 10.41
CA THR A 87 6.43 8.45 10.77
C THR A 87 5.54 7.93 9.63
N VAL A 88 6.03 7.94 8.40
CA VAL A 88 5.27 7.45 7.26
C VAL A 88 5.90 6.23 6.60
N LEU A 89 6.89 5.63 7.26
CA LEU A 89 7.53 4.40 6.81
C LEU A 89 7.14 3.25 7.72
N PRO A 90 7.22 2.00 7.24
CA PRO A 90 7.49 1.61 5.85
C PRO A 90 6.28 1.85 4.95
N CYS A 91 6.48 1.67 3.64
CA CYS A 91 5.35 1.76 2.72
C CYS A 91 4.40 0.60 2.99
N ARG A 92 3.11 0.86 2.82
CA ARG A 92 2.08 -0.15 3.09
C ARG A 92 1.26 -0.41 1.85
N ILE A 93 1.00 -1.68 1.62
CA ILE A 93 0.10 -2.11 0.54
C ILE A 93 -1.00 -2.95 1.20
N ALA A 94 -2.23 -2.51 1.06
CA ALA A 94 -3.37 -3.22 1.65
C ALA A 94 -3.97 -4.16 0.63
N VAL A 95 -4.32 -5.37 1.07
CA VAL A 95 -5.06 -6.34 0.26
C VAL A 95 -6.33 -6.63 1.04
N TYR A 96 -7.47 -6.28 0.48
CA TYR A 96 -8.70 -6.33 1.25
C TYR A 96 -9.91 -6.70 0.40
N GLU A 97 -10.89 -7.22 1.08
CA GLU A 97 -12.16 -7.63 0.49
C GLU A 97 -13.22 -6.59 0.82
N GLU A 98 -13.96 -6.18 -0.20
CA GLU A 98 -15.06 -5.25 -0.01
C GLU A 98 -16.14 -5.55 -1.03
N LYS A 99 -17.37 -5.77 -0.56
CA LYS A 99 -18.52 -6.04 -1.41
C LYS A 99 -18.26 -7.19 -2.39
N GLY A 100 -17.60 -8.23 -1.90
CA GLY A 100 -17.32 -9.42 -2.69
C GLY A 100 -16.18 -9.28 -3.67
N ARG A 101 -15.46 -8.17 -3.64
CA ARG A 101 -14.33 -7.93 -4.53
C ARG A 101 -13.04 -7.82 -3.73
N ILE A 102 -11.94 -8.18 -4.38
CA ILE A 102 -10.61 -8.09 -3.76
C ILE A 102 -9.90 -6.89 -4.38
N ASN A 103 -9.33 -6.06 -3.54
CA ASN A 103 -8.60 -4.87 -3.97
C ASN A 103 -7.19 -4.89 -3.40
N ILE A 104 -6.24 -4.35 -4.15
CA ILE A 104 -4.88 -4.13 -3.70
C ILE A 104 -4.61 -2.65 -3.85
N GLY A 105 -4.23 -1.97 -2.79
CA GLY A 105 -4.06 -0.54 -2.86
C GLY A 105 -2.99 0.01 -1.96
N THR A 106 -2.56 1.22 -2.28
CA THR A 106 -1.56 1.93 -1.50
C THR A 106 -1.83 3.42 -1.55
N LEU A 107 -1.33 4.11 -0.53
CA LEU A 107 -1.27 5.57 -0.55
C LEU A 107 -0.02 5.94 -1.35
N LEU A 108 -0.17 6.85 -2.32
CA LEU A 108 0.93 7.17 -3.23
C LEU A 108 2.12 7.78 -2.49
N PRO A 109 3.32 7.21 -2.64
CA PRO A 109 4.51 7.77 -1.98
C PRO A 109 4.80 9.22 -2.32
N THR A 110 4.53 9.66 -3.56
CA THR A 110 4.75 11.07 -3.93
C THR A 110 3.83 11.99 -3.12
N GLU A 111 2.61 11.54 -2.80
CA GLU A 111 1.69 12.34 -2.00
C GLU A 111 2.10 12.35 -0.53
N THR A 112 2.54 11.20 -0.03
CA THR A 112 2.93 11.07 1.37
C THR A 112 4.19 11.89 1.66
N LEU A 113 5.20 11.73 0.82
CA LEU A 113 6.46 12.44 1.05
C LEU A 113 6.38 13.93 0.74
N ALA A 114 5.38 14.34 -0.03
CA ALA A 114 5.15 15.77 -0.27
C ALA A 114 4.76 16.53 1.00
N LEU A 115 4.33 15.80 2.04
CA LEU A 115 4.01 16.42 3.32
C LEU A 115 5.26 16.95 4.03
N PHE A 116 6.43 16.49 3.63
CA PHE A 116 7.70 16.90 4.21
C PHE A 116 8.35 17.90 3.26
N SER A 117 8.73 19.05 3.77
CA SER A 117 9.29 20.12 2.94
C SER A 117 10.79 19.94 2.71
N VAL A 118 11.16 18.80 2.09
CA VAL A 118 12.55 18.47 1.80
C VAL A 118 12.73 18.38 0.29
N PRO A 119 13.57 19.26 -0.30
CA PRO A 119 13.62 19.42 -1.76
C PRO A 119 13.95 18.15 -2.55
N ASP A 120 14.79 17.28 -2.03
CA ASP A 120 15.31 16.15 -2.81
C ASP A 120 14.49 14.88 -2.64
N LEU A 121 13.32 14.95 -1.98
CA LEU A 121 12.51 13.74 -1.76
C LEU A 121 11.72 13.31 -2.98
N PHE A 122 11.31 14.26 -3.82
CA PHE A 122 10.39 13.95 -4.89
C PHE A 122 10.91 12.90 -5.88
N PRO A 123 12.16 12.99 -6.35
CA PRO A 123 12.69 11.95 -7.24
C PRO A 123 12.72 10.56 -6.59
N VAL A 124 13.06 10.49 -5.30
CA VAL A 124 13.07 9.21 -4.58
C VAL A 124 11.65 8.66 -4.49
N ALA A 125 10.71 9.54 -4.14
CA ALA A 125 9.30 9.15 -4.04
C ALA A 125 8.78 8.62 -5.37
N GLN A 126 9.17 9.25 -6.48
CA GLN A 126 8.76 8.80 -7.81
C GLN A 126 9.29 7.42 -8.13
N GLU A 127 10.55 7.14 -7.80
CA GLU A 127 11.15 5.84 -8.03
C GLU A 127 10.42 4.75 -7.24
N VAL A 128 10.19 5.01 -5.95
CA VAL A 128 9.50 4.05 -5.08
C VAL A 128 8.08 3.82 -5.57
N GLU A 129 7.39 4.90 -5.91
CA GLU A 129 6.01 4.82 -6.38
C GLU A 129 5.88 3.99 -7.65
N LYS A 130 6.81 4.17 -8.59
CA LYS A 130 6.82 3.42 -9.83
C LYS A 130 6.92 1.92 -9.55
N GLU A 131 7.82 1.54 -8.63
CA GLU A 131 8.01 0.14 -8.28
C GLU A 131 6.77 -0.43 -7.59
N ILE A 132 6.20 0.32 -6.66
CA ILE A 132 5.03 -0.17 -5.91
C ILE A 132 3.82 -0.32 -6.83
N LYS A 133 3.60 0.63 -7.74
CA LYS A 133 2.53 0.49 -8.72
C LYS A 133 2.71 -0.75 -9.58
N ALA A 134 3.94 -1.03 -10.01
CA ALA A 134 4.22 -2.22 -10.79
C ALA A 134 3.94 -3.50 -10.00
N MET A 135 4.32 -3.53 -8.72
CA MET A 135 4.02 -4.67 -7.86
C MET A 135 2.52 -4.92 -7.76
N ILE A 136 1.76 -3.85 -7.57
CA ILE A 136 0.29 -3.94 -7.46
C ILE A 136 -0.30 -4.44 -8.77
N ASP A 137 0.15 -3.88 -9.88
CA ASP A 137 -0.36 -4.30 -11.21
C ASP A 137 -0.08 -5.78 -11.46
N GLU A 138 1.12 -6.24 -11.14
CA GLU A 138 1.49 -7.64 -11.33
C GLU A 138 0.65 -8.56 -10.48
N ALA A 139 0.44 -8.20 -9.22
CA ALA A 139 -0.36 -9.03 -8.32
C ALA A 139 -1.83 -9.03 -8.73
N ALA A 140 -2.34 -7.93 -9.24
CA ALA A 140 -3.75 -7.79 -9.62
C ALA A 140 -4.05 -8.51 -10.94
N LEU A 141 -3.13 -8.48 -11.89
CA LEU A 141 -3.33 -9.03 -13.24
C LEU A 141 -3.22 -10.55 -13.29
N ALA A 142 -2.61 -11.18 -12.28
CA ALA A 142 -2.43 -12.62 -12.30
C ALA A 142 -3.78 -13.33 -12.27
N GLU A 143 -3.99 -14.27 -13.19
CA GLU A 143 -5.21 -15.04 -13.25
C GLU A 143 -5.22 -16.11 -12.19
N ALA A 144 -6.42 -16.40 -11.72
CA ALA A 144 -6.56 -17.50 -10.77
C ALA A 144 -6.34 -18.84 -11.45
#